data_eadebfe03f0454715f005d99b3f7491c
#
_entry.id   eadebfe03f0454715f005d99b3f7491c
#
_cell.length_a   1.000
_cell.length_b   1.000
_cell.length_c   1.000
_cell.angle_alpha   90.00
_cell.angle_beta   90.00
_cell.angle_gamma   90.00
#
_symmetry.space_group_name_H-M   'P 1'
#
loop_
_entity.id
_entity.type
_entity.pdbx_description
1 polymer ?
#
loop_
_entity_poly.entity_id
_entity_poly.type
_entity_poly.pdbx_seq_one_letter_code
_entity_poly.pdbx_strand_id
1 'polypeptide(L)'
;GLIRLKSRYVQKIINKYYNSILEEIINKKYDYLFVIKGEAIPVFFLKSFIKNHPQTDRIFYTWDSILNNNNAIKLLDFFNNKSTFDDKDAIKYNMNLRPLFYFDDFRQFESSNISQYKYELLHIGTAHSDRYILTNKITNWCKNKGLETYSFFFLQSRIVYFFYKFFDNSFKSFDYKKISFKSLSTSDIIDFYKKSRVILDINHPDQVGLTMRTFEAIGAN
;
A
#
# COMPACT_ATOMS: atom_id res chain seq x y z
N GLY A 1 -11.40 0.39 3.34
CA GLY A 1 -11.93 0.95 4.54
C GLY A 1 -13.36 1.48 4.40
N LEU A 2 -13.79 2.39 5.28
CA LEU A 2 -15.13 3.02 5.30
C LEU A 2 -15.55 3.69 3.98
N ILE A 3 -14.59 4.17 3.18
CA ILE A 3 -14.85 4.79 1.87
C ILE A 3 -15.45 3.80 0.85
N ARG A 4 -15.17 2.50 1.00
CA ARG A 4 -15.78 1.45 0.16
C ARG A 4 -17.21 1.10 0.58
N LEU A 5 -17.59 1.42 1.82
CA LEU A 5 -18.97 1.38 2.26
C LEU A 5 -19.64 2.66 1.75
N LYS A 6 -20.22 2.63 0.55
CA LYS A 6 -20.94 3.72 -0.11
C LYS A 6 -22.09 4.27 0.76
N SER A 7 -21.80 4.88 1.89
CA SER A 7 -22.82 5.57 2.64
C SER A 7 -22.88 7.02 2.19
N ARG A 8 -24.08 7.51 1.94
CA ARG A 8 -24.40 8.91 1.60
C ARG A 8 -23.81 9.90 2.63
N TYR A 9 -23.60 9.44 3.86
CA TYR A 9 -23.01 10.21 4.95
C TYR A 9 -21.50 10.41 4.78
N VAL A 10 -20.75 9.37 4.38
CA VAL A 10 -19.31 9.48 4.14
C VAL A 10 -19.04 10.46 3.00
N GLN A 11 -19.86 10.43 1.94
CA GLN A 11 -19.72 11.37 0.82
C GLN A 11 -19.97 12.82 1.24
N LYS A 12 -20.91 13.08 2.15
CA LYS A 12 -21.14 14.44 2.68
C LYS A 12 -19.93 14.96 3.46
N ILE A 13 -19.32 14.12 4.29
CA ILE A 13 -18.11 14.48 5.06
C ILE A 13 -16.96 14.77 4.11
N ILE A 14 -16.72 13.91 3.12
CA ILE A 14 -15.69 14.10 2.09
C ILE A 14 -15.92 15.43 1.35
N ASN A 15 -17.13 15.68 0.89
CA ASN A 15 -17.45 16.91 0.16
C ASN A 15 -17.23 18.16 1.01
N LYS A 16 -17.64 18.13 2.28
CA LYS A 16 -17.41 19.24 3.22
C LYS A 16 -15.91 19.52 3.39
N TYR A 17 -15.12 18.46 3.56
CA TYR A 17 -13.67 18.58 3.70
C TYR A 17 -13.02 19.20 2.44
N TYR A 18 -13.37 18.73 1.24
CA TYR A 18 -12.80 19.27 0.02
C TYR A 18 -13.29 20.67 -0.31
N ASN A 19 -14.51 21.06 0.10
CA ASN A 19 -14.96 22.45 0.01
C ASN A 19 -14.14 23.37 0.92
N SER A 20 -13.87 22.97 2.17
CA SER A 20 -13.01 23.79 3.06
C SER A 20 -11.59 23.97 2.52
N ILE A 21 -11.03 22.95 1.84
CA ILE A 21 -9.75 23.09 1.14
C ILE A 21 -9.88 24.15 0.02
N LEU A 22 -10.92 24.09 -0.82
CA LEU A 22 -11.10 25.05 -1.91
C LEU A 22 -11.21 26.49 -1.38
N GLU A 23 -11.91 26.72 -0.28
CA GLU A 23 -12.00 28.04 0.37
C GLU A 23 -10.63 28.51 0.86
N GLU A 24 -9.84 27.61 1.47
CA GLU A 24 -8.51 27.96 1.98
C GLU A 24 -7.51 28.31 0.90
N ILE A 25 -7.60 27.66 -0.27
CA ILE A 25 -6.60 27.79 -1.34
C ILE A 25 -6.94 28.85 -2.40
N ILE A 26 -8.14 29.40 -2.40
CA ILE A 26 -8.68 30.25 -3.48
C ILE A 26 -7.80 31.45 -3.83
N ASN A 27 -7.12 32.04 -2.85
CA ASN A 27 -6.26 33.21 -3.00
C ASN A 27 -4.76 32.85 -3.01
N LYS A 28 -4.41 31.56 -3.01
CA LYS A 28 -3.02 31.10 -3.02
C LYS A 28 -2.60 30.76 -4.45
N LYS A 29 -1.29 30.76 -4.72
CA LYS A 29 -0.71 30.29 -5.97
C LYS A 29 0.04 29.00 -5.72
N TYR A 30 -0.07 28.07 -6.65
CA TYR A 30 0.60 26.78 -6.60
C TYR A 30 1.23 26.48 -7.95
N ASP A 31 2.49 26.03 -7.93
CA ASP A 31 3.17 25.54 -9.12
C ASP A 31 2.72 24.13 -9.45
N TYR A 32 2.45 23.32 -8.42
CA TYR A 32 2.07 21.92 -8.58
C TYR A 32 0.90 21.52 -7.70
N LEU A 33 0.01 20.68 -8.25
CA LEU A 33 -0.92 19.83 -7.50
C LEU A 33 -0.45 18.39 -7.62
N PHE A 34 0.09 17.83 -6.55
CA PHE A 34 0.51 16.44 -6.52
C PHE A 34 -0.51 15.58 -5.78
N VAL A 35 -1.09 14.61 -6.48
CA VAL A 35 -2.09 13.69 -5.95
C VAL A 35 -1.54 12.29 -5.94
N ILE A 36 -1.51 11.69 -4.75
CA ILE A 36 -1.13 10.30 -4.57
C ILE A 36 -2.40 9.48 -4.36
N LYS A 37 -2.56 8.41 -5.18
CA LYS A 37 -3.66 7.45 -5.14
C LYS A 37 -5.06 8.01 -5.44
N GLY A 38 -5.42 9.17 -4.96
CA GLY A 38 -6.68 9.86 -5.28
C GLY A 38 -7.97 9.15 -4.87
N GLU A 39 -7.94 8.18 -3.93
CA GLU A 39 -9.07 7.28 -3.60
C GLU A 39 -10.34 8.04 -3.17
N ALA A 40 -10.19 9.15 -2.47
CA ALA A 40 -11.29 9.92 -1.90
C ALA A 40 -11.54 11.27 -2.57
N ILE A 41 -10.75 11.66 -3.58
CA ILE A 41 -10.87 12.97 -4.20
C ILE A 41 -12.14 13.04 -5.06
N PRO A 42 -13.06 13.99 -4.79
CA PRO A 42 -14.24 14.16 -5.63
C PRO A 42 -13.89 14.90 -6.93
N VAL A 43 -14.54 14.54 -8.01
CA VAL A 43 -14.35 15.21 -9.32
C VAL A 43 -14.61 16.72 -9.26
N PHE A 44 -15.60 17.16 -8.45
CA PHE A 44 -15.90 18.59 -8.33
C PHE A 44 -14.72 19.39 -7.78
N PHE A 45 -13.93 18.82 -6.87
CA PHE A 45 -12.73 19.46 -6.33
C PHE A 45 -11.72 19.76 -7.44
N LEU A 46 -11.39 18.77 -8.27
CA LEU A 46 -10.45 18.95 -9.37
C LEU A 46 -10.95 19.96 -10.40
N LYS A 47 -12.24 19.93 -10.75
CA LYS A 47 -12.84 20.92 -11.66
C LYS A 47 -12.72 22.33 -11.09
N SER A 48 -13.04 22.53 -9.81
CA SER A 48 -12.95 23.85 -9.16
C SER A 48 -11.49 24.30 -9.01
N PHE A 49 -10.59 23.36 -8.65
CA PHE A 49 -9.16 23.66 -8.57
C PHE A 49 -8.60 24.14 -9.90
N ILE A 50 -8.87 23.44 -10.99
CA ILE A 50 -8.38 23.82 -12.34
C ILE A 50 -8.92 25.17 -12.76
N LYS A 51 -10.19 25.46 -12.45
CA LYS A 51 -10.79 26.77 -12.76
C LYS A 51 -10.08 27.91 -12.03
N ASN A 52 -9.73 27.71 -10.77
CA ASN A 52 -9.12 28.73 -9.92
C ASN A 52 -7.59 28.82 -10.09
N HIS A 53 -6.95 27.73 -10.51
CA HIS A 53 -5.50 27.59 -10.66
C HIS A 53 -5.12 27.02 -12.04
N PRO A 54 -5.44 27.69 -13.15
CA PRO A 54 -5.29 27.15 -14.52
C PRO A 54 -3.83 26.89 -14.92
N GLN A 55 -2.87 27.59 -14.30
CA GLN A 55 -1.44 27.48 -14.61
C GLN A 55 -0.72 26.41 -13.78
N THR A 56 -1.41 25.81 -12.78
CA THR A 56 -0.82 24.80 -11.92
C THR A 56 -0.63 23.48 -12.66
N ASP A 57 0.58 22.94 -12.66
CA ASP A 57 0.84 21.59 -13.14
C ASP A 57 0.22 20.54 -12.22
N ARG A 58 -0.43 19.55 -12.81
CA ARG A 58 -1.16 18.53 -12.08
C ARG A 58 -0.53 17.17 -12.29
N ILE A 59 -0.02 16.59 -11.19
CA ILE A 59 0.71 15.33 -11.16
C ILE A 59 -0.11 14.30 -10.41
N PHE A 60 -0.34 13.14 -11.02
CA PHE A 60 -0.95 11.98 -10.39
C PHE A 60 0.05 10.85 -10.27
N TYR A 61 0.12 10.24 -9.10
CA TYR A 61 0.90 9.03 -8.87
C TYR A 61 0.08 8.01 -8.10
N THR A 62 0.13 6.75 -8.52
CA THR A 62 -0.48 5.67 -7.76
C THR A 62 0.53 4.58 -7.45
N TRP A 63 0.52 4.15 -6.18
CA TRP A 63 1.24 2.97 -5.66
C TRP A 63 0.30 1.80 -5.39
N ASP A 64 -0.89 1.85 -5.94
CA ASP A 64 -1.89 0.79 -5.88
C ASP A 64 -2.43 0.59 -7.30
N SER A 65 -2.74 -0.66 -7.68
CA SER A 65 -3.31 -0.92 -8.99
C SER A 65 -4.62 -0.15 -9.18
N ILE A 66 -4.84 0.37 -10.36
CA ILE A 66 -6.09 1.05 -10.76
C ILE A 66 -7.30 0.11 -10.57
N LEU A 67 -7.11 -1.20 -10.75
CA LEU A 67 -8.14 -2.19 -10.49
C LEU A 67 -8.63 -2.16 -9.03
N ASN A 68 -7.73 -1.90 -8.08
CA ASN A 68 -8.04 -1.77 -6.67
C ASN A 68 -8.61 -0.40 -6.29
N ASN A 69 -8.46 0.60 -7.17
CA ASN A 69 -8.89 1.98 -6.97
C ASN A 69 -9.64 2.54 -8.20
N ASN A 70 -10.82 2.01 -8.47
CA ASN A 70 -11.63 2.41 -9.62
C ASN A 70 -11.98 3.92 -9.66
N ASN A 71 -11.93 4.62 -8.53
CA ASN A 71 -12.14 6.07 -8.52
C ASN A 71 -11.04 6.80 -9.27
N ALA A 72 -9.82 6.29 -9.27
CA ALA A 72 -8.69 6.90 -9.97
C ALA A 72 -8.96 7.09 -11.46
N ILE A 73 -9.64 6.13 -12.11
CA ILE A 73 -9.97 6.20 -13.57
C ILE A 73 -10.68 7.52 -13.90
N LYS A 74 -11.63 7.95 -13.07
CA LYS A 74 -12.41 9.19 -13.29
C LYS A 74 -11.59 10.46 -13.10
N LEU A 75 -10.41 10.32 -12.49
CA LEU A 75 -9.55 11.46 -12.16
C LEU A 75 -8.43 11.66 -13.20
N LEU A 76 -8.05 10.63 -13.95
CA LEU A 76 -6.86 10.63 -14.80
C LEU A 76 -6.84 11.80 -15.82
N ASP A 77 -7.99 12.16 -16.39
CA ASP A 77 -8.09 13.24 -17.40
C ASP A 77 -7.86 14.63 -16.80
N PHE A 78 -7.86 14.78 -15.49
CA PHE A 78 -7.59 16.05 -14.82
C PHE A 78 -6.10 16.34 -14.63
N PHE A 79 -5.20 15.39 -14.94
CA PHE A 79 -3.77 15.48 -14.67
C PHE A 79 -2.94 15.56 -15.96
N ASN A 80 -1.96 16.49 -15.97
CA ASN A 80 -1.01 16.66 -17.08
C ASN A 80 0.02 15.50 -17.08
N ASN A 81 0.50 15.13 -15.89
CA ASN A 81 1.47 14.06 -15.68
C ASN A 81 0.85 12.95 -14.83
N LYS A 82 0.90 11.74 -15.35
CA LYS A 82 0.32 10.55 -14.69
C LYS A 82 1.36 9.46 -14.61
N SER A 83 1.55 8.91 -13.42
CA SER A 83 2.49 7.81 -13.19
C SER A 83 1.88 6.71 -12.35
N THR A 84 2.28 5.48 -12.61
CA THR A 84 1.91 4.29 -11.87
C THR A 84 3.12 3.39 -11.67
N PHE A 85 3.09 2.55 -10.65
CA PHE A 85 4.12 1.55 -10.39
C PHE A 85 3.85 0.22 -11.12
N ASP A 86 2.64 0.04 -11.65
CA ASP A 86 2.18 -1.18 -12.31
C ASP A 86 2.30 -1.01 -13.83
N ASP A 87 3.04 -1.90 -14.49
CA ASP A 87 3.30 -1.84 -15.93
C ASP A 87 2.05 -2.08 -16.78
N LYS A 88 1.12 -2.92 -16.33
CA LYS A 88 -0.17 -3.12 -17.02
C LYS A 88 -1.02 -1.86 -16.99
N ASP A 89 -1.07 -1.18 -15.84
CA ASP A 89 -1.77 0.09 -15.72
C ASP A 89 -1.09 1.18 -16.54
N ALA A 90 0.24 1.20 -16.60
CA ALA A 90 1.00 2.14 -17.42
C ALA A 90 0.60 2.06 -18.90
N ILE A 91 0.56 0.85 -19.44
CA ILE A 91 0.16 0.59 -20.84
C ILE A 91 -1.33 0.91 -21.03
N LYS A 92 -2.19 0.37 -20.17
CA LYS A 92 -3.65 0.45 -20.33
C LYS A 92 -4.20 1.87 -20.23
N TYR A 93 -3.62 2.70 -19.35
CA TYR A 93 -4.12 4.05 -19.07
C TYR A 93 -3.18 5.16 -19.59
N ASN A 94 -2.19 4.80 -20.41
CA ASN A 94 -1.19 5.71 -20.95
C ASN A 94 -0.54 6.59 -19.86
N MET A 95 0.07 5.92 -18.89
CA MET A 95 0.74 6.52 -17.76
C MET A 95 2.24 6.21 -17.81
N ASN A 96 3.05 7.07 -17.21
CA ASN A 96 4.47 6.81 -17.06
C ASN A 96 4.69 5.69 -16.03
N LEU A 97 5.53 4.73 -16.37
CA LEU A 97 5.96 3.72 -15.39
C LEU A 97 6.97 4.35 -14.43
N ARG A 98 6.64 4.35 -13.15
CA ARG A 98 7.52 4.79 -12.07
C ARG A 98 7.45 3.77 -10.94
N PRO A 99 8.45 2.90 -10.80
CA PRO A 99 8.51 1.90 -9.74
C PRO A 99 8.35 2.51 -8.35
N LEU A 100 7.98 1.68 -7.39
CA LEU A 100 7.99 2.05 -5.99
C LEU A 100 9.43 2.28 -5.48
N PHE A 101 9.56 2.69 -4.24
CA PHE A 101 10.82 3.12 -3.63
C PHE A 101 10.91 2.57 -2.20
N TYR A 102 12.02 2.78 -1.55
CA TYR A 102 12.21 2.58 -0.12
C TYR A 102 12.70 3.88 0.53
N PHE A 103 12.51 4.00 1.84
CA PHE A 103 13.02 5.13 2.62
C PHE A 103 14.48 4.90 3.03
N ASP A 104 15.24 5.98 3.21
CA ASP A 104 16.66 5.92 3.55
C ASP A 104 16.94 5.17 4.86
N ASP A 105 15.96 5.08 5.76
CA ASP A 105 16.03 4.25 6.97
C ASP A 105 16.42 2.79 6.67
N PHE A 106 16.06 2.26 5.51
CA PHE A 106 16.42 0.91 5.08
C PHE A 106 17.86 0.80 4.54
N ARG A 107 18.54 1.90 4.24
CA ARG A 107 19.93 1.93 3.80
C ARG A 107 20.95 1.72 4.92
N GLN A 108 20.53 1.77 6.18
CA GLN A 108 21.44 1.73 7.34
C GLN A 108 21.94 0.33 7.68
N PHE A 109 21.79 -0.61 6.78
CA PHE A 109 22.41 -1.91 6.90
C PHE A 109 23.85 -1.82 6.39
N GLU A 110 24.75 -1.22 7.20
CA GLU A 110 26.16 -1.56 7.04
C GLU A 110 26.27 -3.09 7.17
N SER A 111 27.04 -3.67 6.27
CA SER A 111 27.35 -5.11 6.26
C SER A 111 28.06 -5.49 7.55
N SER A 112 27.32 -5.47 8.67
CA SER A 112 27.75 -6.16 9.86
C SER A 112 27.89 -7.62 9.42
N ASN A 113 29.07 -8.20 9.63
CA ASN A 113 29.31 -9.63 9.50
C ASN A 113 28.35 -10.36 10.42
N ILE A 114 27.09 -10.52 9.95
CA ILE A 114 26.06 -11.26 10.68
C ILE A 114 26.43 -12.71 10.55
N SER A 115 27.17 -13.22 11.52
CA SER A 115 27.63 -14.61 11.56
C SER A 115 26.47 -15.59 11.74
N GLN A 116 25.30 -15.12 12.17
CA GLN A 116 24.13 -15.99 12.41
C GLN A 116 22.81 -15.20 12.39
N TYR A 117 21.91 -15.57 11.50
CA TYR A 117 20.53 -15.07 11.46
C TYR A 117 19.67 -15.82 12.49
N LYS A 118 18.75 -15.09 13.17
CA LYS A 118 17.77 -15.71 14.08
C LYS A 118 16.68 -16.41 13.29
N TYR A 119 16.26 -15.84 12.16
CA TYR A 119 15.22 -16.39 11.30
C TYR A 119 15.77 -16.71 9.93
N GLU A 120 15.51 -17.90 9.44
CA GLU A 120 15.83 -18.25 8.06
C GLU A 120 14.87 -17.59 7.09
N LEU A 121 13.58 -17.45 7.47
CA LEU A 121 12.55 -16.83 6.65
C LEU A 121 11.70 -15.86 7.48
N LEU A 122 11.53 -14.66 6.94
CA LEU A 122 10.67 -13.62 7.50
C LEU A 122 9.53 -13.29 6.52
N HIS A 123 8.30 -13.22 7.04
CA HIS A 123 7.18 -12.60 6.34
C HIS A 123 6.57 -11.49 7.20
N ILE A 124 6.45 -10.28 6.64
CA ILE A 124 5.72 -9.15 7.25
C ILE A 124 4.76 -8.60 6.22
N GLY A 125 3.46 -8.62 6.50
CA GLY A 125 2.45 -8.13 5.56
C GLY A 125 1.08 -7.90 6.17
N THR A 126 0.20 -7.29 5.39
CA THR A 126 -1.23 -7.19 5.72
C THR A 126 -1.92 -8.53 5.54
N ALA A 127 -2.86 -8.84 6.44
CA ALA A 127 -3.67 -10.04 6.34
C ALA A 127 -4.75 -9.85 5.26
N HIS A 128 -4.54 -10.39 4.08
CA HIS A 128 -5.52 -10.40 2.99
C HIS A 128 -5.25 -11.53 1.99
N SER A 129 -6.24 -11.84 1.17
CA SER A 129 -6.16 -12.84 0.11
C SER A 129 -5.56 -14.19 0.56
N ASP A 130 -4.82 -14.84 -0.30
CA ASP A 130 -4.17 -16.13 -0.09
C ASP A 130 -2.82 -16.07 0.63
N ARG A 131 -2.35 -14.87 1.02
CA ARG A 131 -1.06 -14.68 1.70
C ARG A 131 -0.86 -15.62 2.88
N TYR A 132 -1.90 -15.81 3.70
CA TYR A 132 -1.83 -16.69 4.86
C TYR A 132 -1.57 -18.14 4.46
N ILE A 133 -2.27 -18.62 3.43
CA ILE A 133 -2.14 -19.99 2.94
C ILE A 133 -0.73 -20.22 2.39
N LEU A 134 -0.26 -19.31 1.52
CA LEU A 134 1.06 -19.39 0.93
C LEU A 134 2.17 -19.30 1.98
N THR A 135 2.09 -18.33 2.88
CA THR A 135 3.06 -18.17 3.97
C THR A 135 3.11 -19.40 4.85
N ASN A 136 1.96 -19.95 5.27
CA ASN A 136 1.93 -21.16 6.09
C ASN A 136 2.50 -22.38 5.36
N LYS A 137 2.24 -22.55 4.08
CA LYS A 137 2.82 -23.63 3.29
C LYS A 137 4.35 -23.58 3.30
N ILE A 138 4.93 -22.39 3.08
CA ILE A 138 6.37 -22.20 3.05
C ILE A 138 6.97 -22.33 4.46
N THR A 139 6.38 -21.71 5.48
CA THR A 139 6.88 -21.78 6.86
C THR A 139 6.80 -23.19 7.44
N ASN A 140 5.77 -23.97 7.11
CA ASN A 140 5.68 -25.38 7.52
C ASN A 140 6.78 -26.22 6.85
N TRP A 141 7.06 -25.97 5.58
CA TRP A 141 8.19 -26.63 4.90
C TRP A 141 9.53 -26.27 5.58
N CYS A 142 9.77 -25.00 5.91
CA CYS A 142 10.96 -24.57 6.65
C CYS A 142 11.07 -25.30 8.01
N LYS A 143 10.00 -25.33 8.77
CA LYS A 143 9.94 -26.00 10.08
C LYS A 143 10.28 -27.48 10.01
N ASN A 144 9.78 -28.17 8.97
CA ASN A 144 10.10 -29.59 8.74
C ASN A 144 11.58 -29.84 8.44
N LYS A 145 12.31 -28.76 8.07
CA LYS A 145 13.77 -28.77 7.87
C LYS A 145 14.56 -28.24 9.07
N GLY A 146 13.88 -27.96 10.21
CA GLY A 146 14.51 -27.39 11.40
C GLY A 146 14.89 -25.90 11.27
N LEU A 147 14.32 -25.18 10.29
CA LEU A 147 14.61 -23.78 10.02
C LEU A 147 13.64 -22.88 10.80
N GLU A 148 14.19 -21.91 11.55
CA GLU A 148 13.39 -20.92 12.26
C GLU A 148 12.76 -19.92 11.34
N THR A 149 11.47 -19.60 11.53
CA THR A 149 10.72 -18.67 10.72
C THR A 149 9.91 -17.71 11.57
N TYR A 150 9.71 -16.49 11.07
CA TYR A 150 8.79 -15.53 11.69
C TYR A 150 7.80 -14.98 10.67
N SER A 151 6.52 -14.89 11.05
CA SER A 151 5.46 -14.34 10.19
C SER A 151 4.59 -13.38 10.99
N PHE A 152 4.44 -12.17 10.46
CA PHE A 152 3.62 -11.11 11.01
C PHE A 152 2.52 -10.73 10.03
N PHE A 153 1.26 -10.81 10.50
CA PHE A 153 0.09 -10.42 9.71
C PHE A 153 -0.64 -9.27 10.39
N PHE A 154 -0.68 -8.12 9.73
CA PHE A 154 -1.38 -6.94 10.24
C PHE A 154 -2.80 -6.85 9.70
N LEU A 155 -3.73 -6.44 10.55
CA LEU A 155 -5.09 -6.05 10.15
C LEU A 155 -5.54 -4.82 10.95
N GLN A 156 -6.22 -3.88 10.30
CA GLN A 156 -6.54 -2.57 10.89
C GLN A 156 -7.40 -2.63 12.14
N SER A 157 -8.32 -3.61 12.25
CA SER A 157 -9.17 -3.77 13.42
C SER A 157 -9.81 -5.15 13.51
N ARG A 158 -10.28 -5.48 14.72
CA ARG A 158 -11.05 -6.72 14.98
C ARG A 158 -12.36 -6.75 14.17
N ILE A 159 -13.01 -5.61 13.98
CA ILE A 159 -14.25 -5.52 13.19
C ILE A 159 -13.98 -5.92 11.74
N VAL A 160 -12.88 -5.44 11.16
CA VAL A 160 -12.46 -5.81 9.81
C VAL A 160 -12.14 -7.31 9.71
N TYR A 161 -11.55 -7.90 10.76
CA TYR A 161 -11.33 -9.34 10.80
C TYR A 161 -12.63 -10.13 10.67
N PHE A 162 -13.64 -9.82 11.51
CA PHE A 162 -14.91 -10.53 11.48
C PHE A 162 -15.64 -10.30 10.15
N PHE A 163 -15.59 -9.10 9.60
CA PHE A 163 -16.15 -8.82 8.28
C PHE A 163 -15.54 -9.72 7.21
N TYR A 164 -14.20 -9.78 7.11
CA TYR A 164 -13.53 -10.65 6.14
C TYR A 164 -13.78 -12.14 6.42
N LYS A 165 -13.82 -12.55 7.69
CA LYS A 165 -14.08 -13.94 8.07
C LYS A 165 -15.44 -14.43 7.57
N PHE A 166 -16.44 -13.55 7.50
CA PHE A 166 -17.81 -13.90 7.02
C PHE A 166 -17.94 -13.76 5.52
N PHE A 167 -17.32 -12.77 4.89
CA PHE A 167 -17.59 -12.39 3.50
C PHE A 167 -16.47 -12.75 2.52
N ASP A 168 -15.28 -13.10 2.97
CA ASP A 168 -14.14 -13.45 2.13
C ASP A 168 -13.71 -14.89 2.35
N ASN A 169 -13.93 -15.74 1.34
CA ASN A 169 -13.59 -17.15 1.40
C ASN A 169 -12.09 -17.39 1.58
N SER A 170 -11.22 -16.53 1.01
CA SER A 170 -9.77 -16.66 1.15
C SER A 170 -9.32 -16.38 2.59
N PHE A 171 -10.09 -15.56 3.31
CA PHE A 171 -9.81 -15.18 4.70
C PHE A 171 -10.28 -16.21 5.73
N LYS A 172 -11.12 -17.18 5.34
CA LYS A 172 -11.63 -18.22 6.26
C LYS A 172 -10.54 -19.05 6.92
N SER A 173 -9.41 -19.24 6.25
CA SER A 173 -8.26 -19.99 6.77
C SER A 173 -7.41 -19.23 7.77
N PHE A 174 -7.56 -17.89 7.88
CA PHE A 174 -6.78 -17.09 8.83
C PHE A 174 -7.09 -17.44 10.29
N ASP A 175 -6.02 -17.74 11.03
CA ASP A 175 -6.10 -17.92 12.49
C ASP A 175 -6.05 -16.55 13.18
N TYR A 176 -7.08 -16.25 13.98
CA TYR A 176 -7.18 -15.01 14.75
C TYR A 176 -5.95 -14.74 15.61
N LYS A 177 -5.37 -15.79 16.21
CA LYS A 177 -4.21 -15.69 17.10
C LYS A 177 -2.93 -15.24 16.39
N LYS A 178 -2.88 -15.37 15.08
CA LYS A 178 -1.72 -14.98 14.24
C LYS A 178 -1.83 -13.58 13.67
N ILE A 179 -2.93 -12.87 13.93
CA ILE A 179 -3.17 -11.53 13.43
C ILE A 179 -2.85 -10.49 14.51
N SER A 180 -2.04 -9.51 14.17
CA SER A 180 -1.82 -8.32 14.96
C SER A 180 -2.74 -7.18 14.50
N PHE A 181 -3.36 -6.51 15.46
CA PHE A 181 -4.13 -5.28 15.23
C PHE A 181 -3.33 -4.01 15.55
N LYS A 182 -2.05 -4.18 15.91
CA LYS A 182 -1.07 -3.11 16.07
C LYS A 182 -0.02 -3.26 14.96
N SER A 183 0.22 -2.18 14.22
CA SER A 183 1.27 -2.15 13.19
C SER A 183 2.65 -2.20 13.82
N LEU A 184 3.61 -2.73 13.08
CA LEU A 184 5.03 -2.56 13.37
C LEU A 184 5.45 -1.14 13.00
N SER A 185 6.39 -0.58 13.74
CA SER A 185 7.10 0.64 13.36
C SER A 185 8.16 0.32 12.28
N THR A 186 8.66 1.35 11.60
CA THR A 186 9.78 1.17 10.65
C THR A 186 11.00 0.57 11.33
N SER A 187 11.31 1.01 12.56
CA SER A 187 12.42 0.46 13.35
C SER A 187 12.24 -1.02 13.70
N ASP A 188 11.00 -1.45 14.02
CA ASP A 188 10.71 -2.87 14.27
C ASP A 188 10.95 -3.70 13.00
N ILE A 189 10.49 -3.20 11.84
CA ILE A 189 10.67 -3.89 10.56
C ILE A 189 12.16 -4.03 10.23
N ILE A 190 12.94 -2.97 10.40
CA ILE A 190 14.38 -2.97 10.20
C ILE A 190 15.06 -3.98 11.13
N ASP A 191 14.68 -4.04 12.41
CA ASP A 191 15.23 -5.00 13.36
C ASP A 191 14.92 -6.46 12.97
N PHE A 192 13.72 -6.72 12.46
CA PHE A 192 13.38 -8.03 11.92
C PHE A 192 14.20 -8.38 10.67
N TYR A 193 14.43 -7.41 9.78
CA TYR A 193 15.25 -7.61 8.58
C TYR A 193 16.68 -8.00 8.95
N LYS A 194 17.32 -7.26 9.87
CA LYS A 194 18.67 -7.55 10.38
C LYS A 194 18.81 -8.98 10.95
N LYS A 195 17.74 -9.51 11.51
CA LYS A 195 17.70 -10.85 12.14
C LYS A 195 17.31 -11.97 11.19
N SER A 196 17.01 -11.64 9.91
CA SER A 196 16.43 -12.60 8.96
C SER A 196 17.31 -12.76 7.72
N ARG A 197 17.48 -14.01 7.27
CA ARG A 197 18.28 -14.31 6.10
C ARG A 197 17.51 -14.08 4.80
N VAL A 198 16.23 -14.42 4.77
CA VAL A 198 15.37 -14.33 3.59
C VAL A 198 14.09 -13.61 3.94
N ILE A 199 13.69 -12.66 3.12
CA ILE A 199 12.42 -11.93 3.25
C ILE A 199 11.44 -12.46 2.20
N LEU A 200 10.32 -13.00 2.67
CA LEU A 200 9.24 -13.46 1.80
C LEU A 200 8.26 -12.32 1.53
N ASP A 201 8.25 -11.84 0.29
CA ASP A 201 7.25 -10.90 -0.21
C ASP A 201 6.22 -11.61 -1.09
N ILE A 202 4.93 -11.33 -0.85
CA ILE A 202 3.82 -11.90 -1.60
C ILE A 202 2.93 -10.75 -2.08
N ASN A 203 2.86 -10.57 -3.39
CA ASN A 203 2.02 -9.55 -4.02
C ASN A 203 0.53 -9.83 -3.80
N HIS A 204 -0.30 -8.81 -4.04
CA HIS A 204 -1.73 -9.04 -4.26
C HIS A 204 -1.92 -9.82 -5.59
N PRO A 205 -2.83 -10.81 -5.69
CA PRO A 205 -3.00 -11.62 -6.90
C PRO A 205 -3.20 -10.83 -8.19
N ASP A 206 -3.88 -9.67 -8.10
CA ASP A 206 -4.20 -8.81 -9.25
C ASP A 206 -3.18 -7.70 -9.51
N GLN A 207 -2.04 -7.71 -8.80
CA GLN A 207 -0.99 -6.70 -8.91
C GLN A 207 0.26 -7.32 -9.54
N VAL A 208 0.81 -6.64 -10.55
CA VAL A 208 2.02 -7.09 -11.26
C VAL A 208 3.25 -6.32 -10.83
N GLY A 209 3.09 -5.03 -10.48
CA GLY A 209 4.20 -4.20 -9.99
C GLY A 209 4.81 -4.74 -8.68
N LEU A 210 6.12 -4.58 -8.52
CA LEU A 210 6.84 -4.92 -7.29
C LEU A 210 6.32 -4.11 -6.12
N THR A 211 6.24 -4.73 -4.94
CA THR A 211 5.69 -4.08 -3.73
C THR A 211 6.74 -3.17 -3.06
N MET A 212 6.28 -2.29 -2.17
CA MET A 212 7.19 -1.53 -1.29
C MET A 212 8.12 -2.47 -0.50
N ARG A 213 7.62 -3.64 -0.09
CA ARG A 213 8.39 -4.63 0.65
C ARG A 213 9.60 -5.15 -0.14
N THR A 214 9.43 -5.37 -1.43
CA THR A 214 10.54 -5.75 -2.33
C THR A 214 11.62 -4.67 -2.32
N PHE A 215 11.24 -3.40 -2.46
CA PHE A 215 12.20 -2.29 -2.48
C PHE A 215 12.87 -2.07 -1.12
N GLU A 216 12.12 -2.16 -0.02
CA GLU A 216 12.67 -2.12 1.34
C GLU A 216 13.70 -3.23 1.57
N ALA A 217 13.40 -4.44 1.10
CA ALA A 217 14.33 -5.57 1.20
C ALA A 217 15.60 -5.34 0.37
N ILE A 218 15.48 -4.80 -0.85
CA ILE A 218 16.63 -4.43 -1.70
C ILE A 218 17.45 -3.32 -1.04
N GLY A 219 16.80 -2.32 -0.45
CA GLY A 219 17.48 -1.22 0.24
C GLY A 219 18.21 -1.65 1.50
N ALA A 220 17.78 -2.76 2.10
CA ALA A 220 18.31 -3.31 3.34
C ALA A 220 19.49 -4.29 3.15
N ASN A 221 19.93 -4.53 1.94
CA ASN A 221 20.98 -5.50 1.62
C ASN A 221 22.38 -4.90 1.74
#